data_a48df5ae07668cc8396eeb3c0796daa2
#
_entry.id   a48df5ae07668cc8396eeb3c0796daa2
#
_cell.length_a   1.000
_cell.length_b   1.000
_cell.length_c   1.000
_cell.angle_alpha   90.00
_cell.angle_beta   90.00
_cell.angle_gamma   90.00
#
_symmetry.space_group_name_H-M   'P 1'
#
loop_
_entity.id
_entity.type
_entity.pdbx_description
1 polymer ?
#
loop_
_entity_poly.entity_id
_entity_poly.type
_entity_poly.pdbx_seq_one_letter_code
_entity_poly.pdbx_strand_id
1 'polypeptide(L)'
;MKRRQFLGLAAALPVTTTFGGWTLFNHAVSAPRFDNPLFLPGADGPFAVLAPDNPFTLVAEQGWLPVPGREETPFLWYRTQVNGTEYQNPILLLRSGDELDVTLDNQLDEGTIIHWHGLHVPGRVDGHPMQTVDPGQQYEYRFRVTNRGGTYWYHTHAHHRTARQAHQGLASFLLVSDDDNEALNEALGLELGKTDLPLVLQDKRFDRLGHLVYRPNPMQGMMGYLGDEVLVNMTPAATHEVERRIHRLRLLNGSTARVYRLALRAGGEAIPFRVIGTDAGLLESPREAREAFLAPGERLEVLVDFAVLAGGDRVELHSLEFDPMAGGGMMGGGGMGRMMGGGMHDGDPLVLLEFVVRAGEATSAEVPGRLSRIEPIDVTNAAERDIRLDMAPMQWRINGEVYDPDRVPIEVDANTTEVWSIRNADHSMPHPMHIHGFSFQVLSRSGGPDFVREQAVNEQGLTVADLGWKDTVLLWPGETVRIAIDFTHDYAGDQLYVFHCHNLEHEDNDMMVNVRVRA
;
A
#
# COMPACT_ATOMS: atom_id res chain seq x y z
N MET A 1 -63.73 9.37 -49.69
CA MET A 1 -63.25 8.07 -50.10
C MET A 1 -62.12 7.62 -49.15
N LYS A 2 -62.36 6.57 -48.43
CA LYS A 2 -61.53 6.13 -47.24
C LYS A 2 -60.43 5.15 -47.69
N ARG A 3 -59.19 5.41 -47.30
CA ARG A 3 -58.08 4.42 -47.41
C ARG A 3 -57.87 3.81 -46.03
N ARG A 4 -57.99 2.50 -45.96
CA ARG A 4 -57.73 1.64 -44.81
C ARG A 4 -56.23 1.35 -44.72
N GLN A 5 -55.69 1.43 -43.50
CA GLN A 5 -54.36 0.98 -43.12
C GLN A 5 -54.33 -0.54 -43.02
N PHE A 6 -53.26 -1.14 -43.54
CA PHE A 6 -52.84 -2.50 -43.20
C PHE A 6 -51.50 -2.45 -42.52
N LEU A 7 -51.49 -2.86 -41.27
CA LEU A 7 -50.30 -3.16 -40.48
C LEU A 7 -49.79 -4.55 -40.92
N GLY A 8 -48.60 -4.60 -41.48
CA GLY A 8 -47.88 -5.83 -41.72
C GLY A 8 -46.85 -6.04 -40.59
N LEU A 9 -47.03 -7.12 -39.80
CA LEU A 9 -46.04 -7.64 -38.89
C LEU A 9 -44.96 -8.33 -39.74
N ALA A 10 -43.73 -7.79 -39.75
CA ALA A 10 -42.59 -8.50 -40.26
C ALA A 10 -41.86 -9.21 -39.08
N ALA A 11 -42.03 -10.52 -39.01
CA ALA A 11 -41.24 -11.37 -38.14
C ALA A 11 -39.85 -11.54 -38.76
N ALA A 12 -38.82 -11.01 -38.11
CA ALA A 12 -37.43 -11.26 -38.48
C ALA A 12 -37.02 -12.63 -37.93
N LEU A 13 -36.77 -13.58 -38.81
CA LEU A 13 -36.11 -14.82 -38.49
C LEU A 13 -34.60 -14.58 -38.37
N PRO A 14 -33.92 -15.11 -37.37
CA PRO A 14 -32.47 -15.01 -37.32
C PRO A 14 -31.83 -15.99 -38.32
N VAL A 15 -31.03 -15.45 -39.22
CA VAL A 15 -30.14 -16.26 -40.06
C VAL A 15 -28.94 -16.68 -39.23
N THR A 16 -28.91 -17.94 -38.82
CA THR A 16 -27.73 -18.58 -38.23
C THR A 16 -26.76 -18.99 -39.32
N THR A 17 -25.66 -18.25 -39.49
CA THR A 17 -24.48 -18.72 -40.21
C THR A 17 -23.56 -19.45 -39.23
N THR A 18 -23.54 -20.78 -39.31
CA THR A 18 -22.57 -21.62 -38.62
C THR A 18 -21.23 -21.60 -39.36
N PHE A 19 -20.25 -20.90 -38.79
CA PHE A 19 -18.84 -21.17 -39.05
C PHE A 19 -18.23 -21.73 -37.78
N GLY A 20 -17.60 -22.88 -37.91
CA GLY A 20 -16.77 -23.65 -36.98
C GLY A 20 -16.80 -23.27 -35.48
N GLY A 21 -17.48 -24.05 -34.73
CA GLY A 21 -17.52 -24.34 -33.31
C GLY A 21 -16.60 -23.59 -32.35
N TRP A 22 -16.90 -22.33 -32.03
CA TRP A 22 -16.52 -21.67 -30.78
C TRP A 22 -17.72 -20.85 -30.32
N THR A 23 -18.50 -21.41 -29.41
CA THR A 23 -19.49 -20.65 -28.65
C THR A 23 -18.73 -19.78 -27.64
N LEU A 24 -18.59 -18.49 -27.95
CA LEU A 24 -18.22 -17.49 -26.97
C LEU A 24 -19.40 -17.40 -25.96
N PHE A 25 -19.28 -18.06 -24.84
CA PHE A 25 -20.09 -17.74 -23.67
C PHE A 25 -19.61 -16.37 -23.16
N ASN A 26 -20.28 -15.30 -23.59
CA ASN A 26 -20.26 -14.06 -22.85
C ASN A 26 -20.93 -14.32 -21.52
N HIS A 27 -20.18 -14.76 -20.51
CA HIS A 27 -20.56 -14.56 -19.14
C HIS A 27 -20.50 -13.04 -18.94
N ALA A 28 -21.67 -12.39 -18.97
CA ALA A 28 -21.79 -11.09 -18.32
C ALA A 28 -21.44 -11.35 -16.85
N VAL A 29 -20.22 -11.02 -16.46
CA VAL A 29 -19.84 -10.96 -15.04
C VAL A 29 -20.73 -9.87 -14.48
N SER A 30 -21.75 -10.24 -13.70
CA SER A 30 -22.52 -9.26 -12.94
C SER A 30 -21.54 -8.46 -12.10
N ALA A 31 -21.67 -7.13 -12.10
CA ALA A 31 -20.87 -6.28 -11.24
C ALA A 31 -20.89 -6.85 -9.81
N PRO A 32 -19.74 -6.88 -9.11
CA PRO A 32 -19.69 -7.41 -7.75
C PRO A 32 -20.71 -6.64 -6.90
N ARG A 33 -21.50 -7.38 -6.13
CA ARG A 33 -22.46 -6.79 -5.20
C ARG A 33 -21.73 -6.50 -3.90
N PHE A 34 -21.64 -5.23 -3.51
CA PHE A 34 -21.03 -4.80 -2.25
C PHE A 34 -22.01 -5.07 -1.10
N ASP A 35 -21.92 -6.24 -0.49
CA ASP A 35 -22.82 -6.69 0.58
C ASP A 35 -22.09 -7.36 1.76
N ASN A 36 -20.77 -7.47 1.72
CA ASN A 36 -19.99 -7.97 2.84
C ASN A 36 -19.66 -6.80 3.79
N PRO A 37 -20.08 -6.85 5.06
CA PRO A 37 -19.68 -5.83 6.03
C PRO A 37 -18.16 -5.73 6.11
N LEU A 38 -17.62 -4.50 5.96
CA LEU A 38 -16.19 -4.26 6.10
C LEU A 38 -15.73 -4.74 7.48
N PHE A 39 -14.68 -5.54 7.50
CA PHE A 39 -14.04 -5.90 8.74
C PHE A 39 -13.29 -4.69 9.32
N LEU A 40 -13.69 -4.26 10.50
CA LEU A 40 -13.02 -3.20 11.25
C LEU A 40 -12.37 -3.78 12.50
N PRO A 41 -11.23 -3.22 12.93
CA PRO A 41 -10.52 -3.68 14.12
C PRO A 41 -11.42 -3.64 15.36
N GLY A 42 -11.47 -4.75 16.08
CA GLY A 42 -12.15 -4.87 17.37
C GLY A 42 -11.19 -4.71 18.54
N ALA A 43 -11.68 -5.12 19.73
CA ALA A 43 -10.88 -5.15 20.96
C ALA A 43 -10.08 -6.45 21.12
N ASP A 44 -10.42 -7.50 20.38
CA ASP A 44 -9.81 -8.83 20.39
C ASP A 44 -9.92 -9.50 19.01
N GLY A 45 -9.22 -10.61 18.81
CA GLY A 45 -9.25 -11.40 17.60
C GLY A 45 -8.37 -10.85 16.46
N PRO A 46 -8.69 -11.19 15.20
CA PRO A 46 -7.91 -10.78 14.03
C PRO A 46 -7.88 -9.25 13.85
N PHE A 47 -6.70 -8.71 13.61
CA PHE A 47 -6.46 -7.27 13.35
C PHE A 47 -7.00 -6.32 14.44
N ALA A 48 -7.22 -6.83 15.67
CA ALA A 48 -7.67 -6.02 16.79
C ALA A 48 -6.59 -5.04 17.25
N VAL A 49 -7.02 -3.92 17.85
CA VAL A 49 -6.09 -2.88 18.32
C VAL A 49 -5.43 -3.32 19.63
N LEU A 50 -4.11 -3.29 19.66
CA LEU A 50 -3.28 -3.59 20.82
C LEU A 50 -2.40 -2.40 21.15
N ALA A 51 -2.61 -1.78 22.33
CA ALA A 51 -1.60 -0.95 22.98
C ALA A 51 -0.76 -1.89 23.87
N PRO A 52 0.46 -2.26 23.45
CA PRO A 52 1.17 -3.35 24.11
C PRO A 52 1.74 -2.94 25.46
N ASP A 53 1.55 -3.79 26.46
CA ASP A 53 2.35 -3.77 27.69
C ASP A 53 3.66 -4.54 27.40
N ASN A 54 4.80 -3.86 27.44
CA ASN A 54 6.11 -4.45 27.18
C ASN A 54 6.67 -5.24 28.37
N PRO A 55 7.43 -6.34 28.16
CA PRO A 55 7.65 -7.01 26.88
C PRO A 55 6.49 -7.94 26.48
N PHE A 56 6.33 -8.21 25.19
CA PHE A 56 5.38 -9.20 24.68
C PHE A 56 5.98 -10.04 23.55
N THR A 57 5.29 -11.12 23.17
CA THR A 57 5.77 -12.02 22.10
C THR A 57 4.80 -12.01 20.92
N LEU A 58 5.32 -11.88 19.71
CA LEU A 58 4.62 -12.14 18.46
C LEU A 58 5.04 -13.51 17.92
N VAL A 59 4.12 -14.45 17.90
CA VAL A 59 4.33 -15.80 17.37
C VAL A 59 3.95 -15.80 15.89
N ALA A 60 4.91 -16.00 15.00
CA ALA A 60 4.63 -16.21 13.59
C ALA A 60 4.21 -17.65 13.37
N GLU A 61 2.96 -17.88 12.97
CA GLU A 61 2.38 -19.22 12.80
C GLU A 61 1.34 -19.26 11.69
N GLN A 62 0.98 -20.46 11.27
CA GLN A 62 -0.14 -20.70 10.38
C GLN A 62 -1.43 -20.88 11.18
N GLY A 63 -2.50 -20.25 10.73
CA GLY A 63 -3.85 -20.42 11.24
C GLY A 63 -4.88 -20.48 10.12
N TRP A 64 -6.14 -20.24 10.47
CA TRP A 64 -7.26 -20.24 9.55
C TRP A 64 -8.06 -18.96 9.72
N LEU A 65 -8.22 -18.19 8.63
CA LEU A 65 -8.94 -16.93 8.62
C LEU A 65 -10.29 -17.13 7.91
N PRO A 66 -11.43 -16.78 8.55
CA PRO A 66 -12.70 -16.70 7.85
C PRO A 66 -12.70 -15.52 6.88
N VAL A 67 -13.00 -15.78 5.61
CA VAL A 67 -13.18 -14.76 4.57
C VAL A 67 -14.65 -14.76 4.14
N PRO A 68 -15.37 -13.63 4.14
CA PRO A 68 -16.77 -13.57 3.75
C PRO A 68 -17.06 -14.26 2.42
N GLY A 69 -18.11 -15.11 2.40
CA GLY A 69 -18.51 -15.87 1.21
C GLY A 69 -17.64 -17.08 0.88
N ARG A 70 -16.71 -17.47 1.75
CA ARG A 70 -15.79 -18.60 1.57
C ARG A 70 -15.73 -19.47 2.81
N GLU A 71 -15.14 -20.67 2.66
CA GLU A 71 -14.65 -21.45 3.80
C GLU A 71 -13.42 -20.75 4.39
N GLU A 72 -13.03 -21.12 5.62
CA GLU A 72 -11.80 -20.63 6.23
C GLU A 72 -10.60 -20.95 5.33
N THR A 73 -9.72 -19.97 5.14
CA THR A 73 -8.51 -20.11 4.33
C THR A 73 -7.28 -20.26 5.21
N PRO A 74 -6.30 -21.11 4.85
CA PRO A 74 -4.99 -21.09 5.49
C PRO A 74 -4.38 -19.69 5.41
N PHE A 75 -3.92 -19.17 6.54
CA PHE A 75 -3.44 -17.82 6.67
C PHE A 75 -2.21 -17.78 7.58
N LEU A 76 -1.26 -16.92 7.31
CA LEU A 76 -0.13 -16.69 8.19
C LEU A 76 -0.40 -15.43 9.01
N TRP A 77 -0.10 -15.47 10.29
CA TRP A 77 -0.24 -14.32 11.17
C TRP A 77 0.80 -14.25 12.27
N TYR A 78 0.89 -13.08 12.86
CA TYR A 78 1.57 -12.87 14.13
C TYR A 78 0.53 -12.95 15.24
N ARG A 79 0.56 -14.03 16.05
CA ARG A 79 -0.33 -14.17 17.20
C ARG A 79 0.36 -13.68 18.47
N THR A 80 -0.41 -13.04 19.34
CA THR A 80 0.03 -12.70 20.71
C THR A 80 -1.08 -12.87 21.70
N GLN A 81 -0.72 -13.00 22.98
CA GLN A 81 -1.65 -13.01 24.08
C GLN A 81 -1.18 -11.98 25.13
N VAL A 82 -2.01 -10.99 25.39
CA VAL A 82 -1.74 -9.93 26.35
C VAL A 82 -2.91 -9.83 27.34
N ASN A 83 -2.63 -9.92 28.64
CA ASN A 83 -3.63 -9.85 29.71
C ASN A 83 -4.80 -10.85 29.55
N GLY A 84 -4.53 -12.02 28.96
CA GLY A 84 -5.53 -13.08 28.74
C GLY A 84 -6.36 -12.91 27.47
N THR A 85 -6.19 -11.83 26.73
CA THR A 85 -6.81 -11.59 25.40
C THR A 85 -5.87 -12.05 24.30
N GLU A 86 -6.40 -12.76 23.32
CA GLU A 86 -5.67 -13.24 22.15
C GLU A 86 -5.86 -12.29 20.97
N TYR A 87 -4.79 -12.05 20.24
CA TYR A 87 -4.72 -11.18 19.05
C TYR A 87 -4.04 -11.92 17.90
N GLN A 88 -4.54 -11.75 16.69
CA GLN A 88 -3.91 -12.21 15.44
C GLN A 88 -3.66 -11.01 14.54
N ASN A 89 -2.42 -10.82 14.09
CA ASN A 89 -2.00 -9.63 13.37
C ASN A 89 -2.48 -8.33 14.03
N PRO A 90 -2.17 -8.09 15.33
CA PRO A 90 -2.68 -6.90 16.01
C PRO A 90 -2.28 -5.62 15.31
N ILE A 91 -3.18 -4.65 15.28
CA ILE A 91 -2.82 -3.26 15.00
C ILE A 91 -2.12 -2.74 16.25
N LEU A 92 -0.81 -2.51 16.15
CA LEU A 92 -0.04 -1.97 17.26
C LEU A 92 -0.29 -0.46 17.39
N LEU A 93 -0.75 -0.02 18.56
CA LEU A 93 -0.96 1.40 18.86
C LEU A 93 0.13 1.88 19.81
N LEU A 94 0.99 2.77 19.33
CA LEU A 94 2.13 3.32 20.06
C LEU A 94 2.06 4.85 20.07
N ARG A 95 2.79 5.45 20.99
CA ARG A 95 3.02 6.90 21.00
C ARG A 95 4.49 7.20 20.69
N SER A 96 4.75 8.31 20.02
CA SER A 96 6.12 8.82 19.85
C SER A 96 6.77 8.99 21.20
N GLY A 97 7.92 8.35 21.41
CA GLY A 97 8.63 8.26 22.68
C GLY A 97 8.50 6.92 23.40
N ASP A 98 7.55 6.07 23.03
CA ASP A 98 7.38 4.74 23.63
C ASP A 98 8.56 3.81 23.32
N GLU A 99 8.84 2.92 24.27
CA GLU A 99 9.73 1.79 24.04
C GLU A 99 8.91 0.62 23.50
N LEU A 100 9.40 -0.05 22.44
CA LEU A 100 8.88 -1.32 21.97
C LEU A 100 9.87 -2.43 22.35
N ASP A 101 9.38 -3.43 23.09
CA ASP A 101 10.13 -4.61 23.50
C ASP A 101 9.32 -5.84 23.13
N VAL A 102 9.67 -6.47 22.00
CA VAL A 102 8.93 -7.58 21.43
C VAL A 102 9.85 -8.71 20.99
N THR A 103 9.45 -9.94 21.27
CA THR A 103 10.11 -11.14 20.80
C THR A 103 9.32 -11.73 19.65
N LEU A 104 9.93 -11.89 18.48
CA LEU A 104 9.42 -12.76 17.42
C LEU A 104 9.73 -14.20 17.77
N ASP A 105 8.72 -15.05 17.85
CA ASP A 105 8.85 -16.50 17.98
C ASP A 105 8.40 -17.14 16.65
N ASN A 106 9.33 -17.70 15.89
CA ASN A 106 9.02 -18.29 14.59
C ASN A 106 8.56 -19.75 14.74
N GLN A 107 7.27 -19.96 14.63
CA GLN A 107 6.64 -21.29 14.63
C GLN A 107 6.21 -21.75 13.22
N LEU A 108 6.65 -21.06 12.17
CA LEU A 108 6.50 -21.50 10.78
C LEU A 108 7.49 -22.64 10.47
N ASP A 109 7.27 -23.34 9.37
CA ASP A 109 8.19 -24.37 8.83
C ASP A 109 9.34 -23.78 7.98
N GLU A 110 9.45 -22.47 7.93
CA GLU A 110 10.45 -21.72 7.17
C GLU A 110 10.90 -20.46 7.92
N GLY A 111 12.00 -19.85 7.44
CA GLY A 111 12.53 -18.63 8.03
C GLY A 111 11.62 -17.42 7.79
N THR A 112 11.54 -16.55 8.79
CA THR A 112 10.84 -15.26 8.72
C THR A 112 11.56 -14.20 9.55
N ILE A 113 11.20 -12.93 9.37
CA ILE A 113 11.69 -11.78 10.14
C ILE A 113 10.62 -10.69 10.11
N ILE A 114 10.55 -9.80 11.10
CA ILE A 114 9.68 -8.63 11.06
C ILE A 114 10.50 -7.41 10.66
N HIS A 115 10.08 -6.73 9.60
CA HIS A 115 10.49 -5.38 9.27
C HIS A 115 9.45 -4.38 9.81
N TRP A 116 9.94 -3.34 10.48
CA TRP A 116 9.15 -2.24 11.04
C TRP A 116 9.10 -1.10 10.04
N HIS A 117 8.30 -1.27 8.99
CA HIS A 117 8.28 -0.41 7.81
C HIS A 117 8.01 1.05 8.14
N GLY A 118 8.97 1.89 7.79
CA GLY A 118 8.93 3.34 8.00
C GLY A 118 9.43 3.80 9.36
N LEU A 119 9.74 2.90 10.29
CA LEU A 119 10.30 3.31 11.58
C LEU A 119 11.81 3.62 11.48
N HIS A 120 12.21 4.67 12.20
CA HIS A 120 13.62 5.00 12.40
C HIS A 120 14.14 4.21 13.60
N VAL A 121 14.84 3.12 13.32
CA VAL A 121 15.33 2.15 14.32
C VAL A 121 16.76 1.71 14.01
N PRO A 122 17.52 1.21 15.00
CA PRO A 122 18.85 0.64 14.73
C PRO A 122 18.79 -0.52 13.73
N GLY A 123 19.71 -0.57 12.76
CA GLY A 123 19.73 -1.59 11.71
C GLY A 123 19.68 -3.05 12.21
N ARG A 124 20.18 -3.30 13.43
CA ARG A 124 20.10 -4.66 14.04
C ARG A 124 18.67 -5.08 14.42
N VAL A 125 17.71 -4.16 14.53
CA VAL A 125 16.31 -4.43 14.89
C VAL A 125 15.33 -3.94 13.82
N ASP A 126 15.84 -3.55 12.66
CA ASP A 126 15.05 -3.06 11.54
C ASP A 126 14.32 -4.20 10.78
N GLY A 127 14.83 -5.43 10.88
CA GLY A 127 14.29 -6.58 10.14
C GLY A 127 14.98 -6.79 8.79
N HIS A 128 16.30 -6.56 8.76
CA HIS A 128 17.12 -6.80 7.57
C HIS A 128 17.02 -8.26 7.10
N PRO A 129 16.91 -8.55 5.78
CA PRO A 129 16.68 -9.90 5.25
C PRO A 129 17.75 -10.94 5.66
N MET A 130 18.96 -10.49 5.98
CA MET A 130 20.03 -11.35 6.50
C MET A 130 19.86 -11.77 7.96
N GLN A 131 18.88 -11.21 8.67
CA GLN A 131 18.57 -11.53 10.07
C GLN A 131 17.38 -12.50 10.17
N THR A 132 17.09 -13.23 9.10
CA THR A 132 16.00 -14.22 9.05
C THR A 132 16.11 -15.21 10.20
N VAL A 133 15.01 -15.39 10.93
CA VAL A 133 14.87 -16.28 12.09
C VAL A 133 14.41 -17.65 11.60
N ASP A 134 15.20 -18.69 11.89
CA ASP A 134 14.89 -20.05 11.49
C ASP A 134 13.67 -20.62 12.26
N PRO A 135 13.02 -21.67 11.75
CA PRO A 135 11.93 -22.39 12.45
C PRO A 135 12.28 -22.76 13.89
N GLY A 136 11.40 -22.43 14.83
CA GLY A 136 11.57 -22.69 16.26
C GLY A 136 12.60 -21.80 16.97
N GLN A 137 13.13 -20.78 16.31
CA GLN A 137 14.03 -19.81 16.90
C GLN A 137 13.30 -18.50 17.23
N GLN A 138 13.93 -17.65 18.01
CA GLN A 138 13.40 -16.37 18.46
C GLN A 138 14.36 -15.23 18.10
N TYR A 139 13.80 -14.02 17.95
CA TYR A 139 14.54 -12.79 17.74
C TYR A 139 13.96 -11.66 18.60
N GLU A 140 14.82 -10.91 19.28
CA GLU A 140 14.42 -9.82 20.19
C GLU A 140 14.56 -8.47 19.49
N TYR A 141 13.47 -7.71 19.48
CA TYR A 141 13.42 -6.31 19.05
C TYR A 141 13.25 -5.45 20.27
N ARG A 142 14.16 -4.51 20.44
CA ARG A 142 14.05 -3.49 21.47
C ARG A 142 14.54 -2.16 20.96
N PHE A 143 13.64 -1.21 20.87
CA PHE A 143 13.94 0.14 20.40
C PHE A 143 12.91 1.15 20.90
N ARG A 144 13.30 2.42 20.84
CA ARG A 144 12.41 3.53 21.11
C ARG A 144 11.79 4.02 19.82
N VAL A 145 10.48 4.25 19.81
CA VAL A 145 9.74 4.83 18.68
C VAL A 145 9.96 6.34 18.72
N THR A 146 10.74 6.87 17.80
CA THR A 146 11.03 8.31 17.69
C THR A 146 10.29 8.97 16.54
N ASN A 147 9.53 8.19 15.80
CA ASN A 147 8.78 8.61 14.63
C ASN A 147 7.66 9.59 14.98
N ARG A 148 7.32 10.45 14.03
CA ARG A 148 6.13 11.31 14.05
C ARG A 148 4.87 10.46 14.08
N GLY A 149 3.78 11.03 14.62
CA GLY A 149 2.48 10.39 14.54
C GLY A 149 2.04 10.15 13.09
N GLY A 150 1.59 8.93 12.79
CA GLY A 150 1.20 8.54 11.44
C GLY A 150 0.84 7.06 11.32
N THR A 151 0.64 6.65 10.08
CA THR A 151 0.29 5.28 9.72
C THR A 151 1.52 4.54 9.22
N TYR A 152 2.04 3.66 10.05
CA TYR A 152 3.12 2.72 9.76
C TYR A 152 2.56 1.30 9.69
N TRP A 153 3.41 0.34 9.41
CA TRP A 153 3.02 -1.06 9.40
C TRP A 153 4.23 -1.97 9.67
N TYR A 154 4.00 -3.22 9.93
CA TYR A 154 5.04 -4.22 10.06
C TYR A 154 4.70 -5.44 9.23
N HIS A 155 5.70 -6.01 8.61
CA HIS A 155 5.53 -7.15 7.72
C HIS A 155 6.79 -8.02 7.68
N THR A 156 6.65 -9.21 7.09
CA THR A 156 7.78 -10.09 6.85
C THR A 156 8.77 -9.51 5.84
N HIS A 157 10.05 -9.80 6.01
CA HIS A 157 11.11 -9.38 5.09
C HIS A 157 12.17 -10.49 4.88
N ALA A 158 11.72 -11.75 4.87
CA ALA A 158 12.61 -12.89 4.70
C ALA A 158 13.02 -13.06 3.24
N HIS A 159 14.34 -13.03 2.97
CA HIS A 159 14.91 -13.10 1.62
C HIS A 159 14.31 -14.24 0.78
N HIS A 160 13.83 -13.94 -0.44
CA HIS A 160 13.12 -14.81 -1.37
C HIS A 160 11.77 -15.37 -0.87
N ARG A 161 11.18 -14.78 0.21
CA ARG A 161 9.92 -15.23 0.79
C ARG A 161 8.99 -14.10 1.16
N THR A 162 9.44 -12.84 1.05
CA THR A 162 8.66 -11.66 1.45
C THR A 162 7.31 -11.63 0.74
N ALA A 163 7.29 -11.72 -0.58
CA ALA A 163 6.06 -11.65 -1.36
C ALA A 163 5.06 -12.74 -0.97
N ARG A 164 5.52 -13.99 -0.84
CA ARG A 164 4.66 -15.11 -0.48
C ARG A 164 4.12 -14.98 0.94
N GLN A 165 4.96 -14.71 1.91
CA GLN A 165 4.56 -14.60 3.32
C GLN A 165 3.63 -13.40 3.56
N ALA A 166 3.90 -12.24 2.94
CA ALA A 166 3.03 -11.07 3.00
C ALA A 166 1.69 -11.31 2.28
N HIS A 167 1.71 -11.97 1.10
CA HIS A 167 0.49 -12.37 0.42
C HIS A 167 -0.36 -13.31 1.28
N GLN A 168 0.26 -14.20 2.04
CA GLN A 168 -0.40 -15.15 2.93
C GLN A 168 -0.80 -14.55 4.27
N GLY A 169 -0.37 -13.31 4.61
CA GLY A 169 -0.93 -12.57 5.73
C GLY A 169 0.04 -12.04 6.79
N LEU A 170 1.36 -12.29 6.69
CA LEU A 170 2.32 -11.79 7.68
C LEU A 170 2.55 -10.28 7.54
N ALA A 171 1.54 -9.49 7.89
CA ALA A 171 1.58 -8.04 7.93
C ALA A 171 0.44 -7.47 8.80
N SER A 172 0.66 -6.31 9.45
CA SER A 172 -0.39 -5.52 10.08
C SER A 172 0.02 -4.06 10.26
N PHE A 173 -0.94 -3.21 10.61
CA PHE A 173 -0.69 -1.80 10.92
C PHE A 173 0.11 -1.62 12.20
N LEU A 174 0.91 -0.57 12.23
CA LEU A 174 1.49 0.05 13.39
C LEU A 174 1.14 1.54 13.35
N LEU A 175 0.31 1.99 14.28
CA LEU A 175 -0.14 3.37 14.35
C LEU A 175 0.63 4.09 15.45
N VAL A 176 1.30 5.18 15.10
CA VAL A 176 1.99 6.04 16.06
C VAL A 176 1.14 7.30 16.28
N SER A 177 0.90 7.66 17.53
CA SER A 177 0.30 8.94 17.89
C SER A 177 1.38 9.93 18.35
N ASP A 178 1.07 11.22 18.22
CA ASP A 178 1.82 12.34 18.78
C ASP A 178 0.86 13.50 19.08
N ASP A 179 1.38 14.61 19.58
CA ASP A 179 0.56 15.77 19.95
C ASP A 179 -0.21 16.35 18.75
N ASP A 180 0.39 16.34 17.53
CA ASP A 180 -0.27 16.85 16.33
C ASP A 180 -1.45 15.95 15.91
N ASN A 181 -1.28 14.62 15.97
CA ASN A 181 -2.35 13.66 15.68
C ASN A 181 -3.48 13.73 16.72
N GLU A 182 -3.14 13.88 18.01
CA GLU A 182 -4.13 13.98 19.08
C GLU A 182 -4.93 15.27 18.95
N ALA A 183 -4.29 16.40 18.65
CA ALA A 183 -4.97 17.66 18.40
C ALA A 183 -5.94 17.59 17.20
N LEU A 184 -5.54 16.90 16.12
CA LEU A 184 -6.42 16.67 14.98
C LEU A 184 -7.60 15.77 15.35
N ASN A 185 -7.35 14.69 16.11
CA ASN A 185 -8.40 13.76 16.54
C ASN A 185 -9.44 14.50 17.42
N GLU A 186 -8.99 15.35 18.33
CA GLU A 186 -9.87 16.15 19.18
C GLU A 186 -10.68 17.16 18.34
N ALA A 187 -10.02 17.91 17.45
CA ALA A 187 -10.66 18.93 16.62
C ALA A 187 -11.77 18.38 15.72
N LEU A 188 -11.62 17.18 15.20
CA LEU A 188 -12.55 16.53 14.27
C LEU A 188 -13.43 15.45 14.94
N GLY A 189 -13.16 15.13 16.22
CA GLY A 189 -13.84 14.03 16.93
C GLY A 189 -13.59 12.68 16.26
N LEU A 190 -12.34 12.41 15.86
CA LEU A 190 -11.95 11.16 15.23
C LEU A 190 -11.78 10.07 16.30
N GLU A 191 -12.38 8.92 16.03
CA GLU A 191 -12.32 7.73 16.88
C GLU A 191 -11.92 6.52 16.06
N LEU A 192 -10.84 5.85 16.45
CA LEU A 192 -10.30 4.69 15.74
C LEU A 192 -11.35 3.56 15.65
N GLY A 193 -11.54 3.01 14.44
CA GLY A 193 -12.54 1.99 14.15
C GLY A 193 -13.96 2.52 13.93
N LYS A 194 -14.20 3.84 14.07
CA LYS A 194 -15.51 4.47 13.83
C LYS A 194 -15.45 5.57 12.78
N THR A 195 -14.70 6.63 13.05
CA THR A 195 -14.51 7.79 12.17
C THR A 195 -13.06 7.95 11.73
N ASP A 196 -12.16 7.13 12.27
CA ASP A 196 -10.77 6.96 11.86
C ASP A 196 -10.60 5.48 11.46
N LEU A 197 -10.56 5.22 10.17
CA LEU A 197 -10.67 3.88 9.59
C LEU A 197 -9.32 3.44 9.00
N PRO A 198 -8.61 2.49 9.63
CA PRO A 198 -7.46 1.83 9.02
C PRO A 198 -7.96 0.86 7.93
N LEU A 199 -7.50 1.06 6.71
CA LEU A 199 -7.93 0.32 5.52
C LEU A 199 -6.71 -0.20 4.76
N VAL A 200 -6.45 -1.52 4.83
CA VAL A 200 -5.44 -2.15 3.98
C VAL A 200 -6.09 -2.65 2.70
N LEU A 201 -5.57 -2.18 1.57
CA LEU A 201 -5.95 -2.63 0.23
C LEU A 201 -5.02 -3.76 -0.20
N GLN A 202 -5.57 -4.90 -0.56
CA GLN A 202 -4.80 -6.05 -1.00
C GLN A 202 -5.54 -6.78 -2.12
N ASP A 203 -4.83 -7.20 -3.14
CA ASP A 203 -5.40 -8.12 -4.12
C ASP A 203 -4.90 -9.55 -3.87
N LYS A 204 -5.82 -10.51 -3.97
CA LYS A 204 -5.59 -11.91 -3.63
C LYS A 204 -6.09 -12.81 -4.75
N ARG A 205 -5.59 -14.05 -4.77
CA ARG A 205 -6.18 -15.15 -5.53
C ARG A 205 -6.62 -16.25 -4.61
N PHE A 206 -7.76 -16.85 -4.95
CA PHE A 206 -8.29 -17.99 -4.24
C PHE A 206 -8.49 -19.16 -5.21
N ASP A 207 -8.28 -20.36 -4.73
CA ASP A 207 -8.63 -21.56 -5.47
C ASP A 207 -10.14 -21.85 -5.39
N ARG A 208 -10.57 -22.95 -6.00
CA ARG A 208 -11.98 -23.37 -6.01
C ARG A 208 -12.54 -23.75 -4.63
N LEU A 209 -11.66 -23.99 -3.66
CA LEU A 209 -12.02 -24.28 -2.26
C LEU A 209 -12.06 -23.01 -1.40
N GLY A 210 -11.67 -21.87 -1.95
CA GLY A 210 -11.60 -20.61 -1.23
C GLY A 210 -10.27 -20.41 -0.50
N HIS A 211 -9.26 -21.23 -0.74
CA HIS A 211 -7.94 -21.05 -0.12
C HIS A 211 -7.09 -20.05 -0.89
N LEU A 212 -6.34 -19.24 -0.15
CA LEU A 212 -5.34 -18.32 -0.72
C LEU A 212 -4.30 -19.08 -1.55
N VAL A 213 -4.04 -18.58 -2.74
CA VAL A 213 -3.05 -19.14 -3.67
C VAL A 213 -1.97 -18.12 -3.99
N TYR A 214 -0.72 -18.50 -3.74
CA TYR A 214 0.44 -17.77 -4.22
C TYR A 214 1.32 -18.72 -5.04
N ARG A 215 1.23 -18.62 -6.36
CA ARG A 215 1.97 -19.47 -7.32
C ARG A 215 2.35 -18.64 -8.55
N PRO A 216 3.30 -17.71 -8.44
CA PRO A 216 3.73 -16.91 -9.57
C PRO A 216 4.41 -17.80 -10.61
N ASN A 217 4.06 -17.63 -11.88
CA ASN A 217 4.87 -18.12 -12.97
C ASN A 217 6.08 -17.19 -13.20
N PRO A 218 7.10 -17.58 -14.01
CA PRO A 218 8.29 -16.74 -14.18
C PRO A 218 8.01 -15.30 -14.66
N MET A 219 6.96 -15.09 -15.48
CA MET A 219 6.57 -13.76 -15.92
C MET A 219 5.94 -12.95 -14.77
N GLN A 220 5.13 -13.58 -13.93
CA GLN A 220 4.55 -12.94 -12.75
C GLN A 220 5.61 -12.65 -11.68
N GLY A 221 6.63 -13.51 -11.53
CA GLY A 221 7.78 -13.20 -10.69
C GLY A 221 8.56 -11.98 -11.18
N MET A 222 8.54 -11.71 -12.49
CA MET A 222 9.22 -10.56 -13.08
C MET A 222 8.35 -9.29 -13.11
N MET A 223 7.04 -9.42 -13.31
CA MET A 223 6.12 -8.29 -13.48
C MET A 223 5.31 -7.96 -12.23
N GLY A 224 5.34 -8.83 -11.22
CA GLY A 224 4.49 -8.79 -10.06
C GLY A 224 3.35 -9.81 -10.13
N TYR A 225 2.99 -10.37 -8.98
CA TYR A 225 1.88 -11.32 -8.85
C TYR A 225 0.60 -10.57 -8.49
N LEU A 226 -0.29 -10.43 -9.47
CA LEU A 226 -1.56 -9.73 -9.29
C LEU A 226 -2.67 -10.71 -8.89
N GLY A 227 -3.46 -10.32 -7.92
CA GLY A 227 -4.70 -11.00 -7.56
C GLY A 227 -5.79 -10.82 -8.61
N ASP A 228 -6.82 -11.63 -8.54
CA ASP A 228 -8.04 -11.53 -9.34
C ASP A 228 -9.24 -11.02 -8.53
N GLU A 229 -9.03 -10.70 -7.27
CA GLU A 229 -10.00 -10.10 -6.36
C GLU A 229 -9.31 -9.12 -5.42
N VAL A 230 -9.88 -7.92 -5.25
CA VAL A 230 -9.39 -6.95 -4.27
C VAL A 230 -10.18 -7.08 -2.97
N LEU A 231 -9.46 -7.08 -1.87
CA LEU A 231 -10.00 -7.12 -0.51
C LEU A 231 -9.60 -5.84 0.23
N VAL A 232 -10.52 -5.33 1.03
CA VAL A 232 -10.22 -4.27 2.01
C VAL A 232 -10.34 -4.89 3.39
N ASN A 233 -9.26 -4.85 4.18
CA ASN A 233 -9.20 -5.54 5.48
C ASN A 233 -9.66 -7.00 5.37
N MET A 234 -9.13 -7.75 4.39
CA MET A 234 -9.51 -9.14 4.08
C MET A 234 -11.01 -9.35 3.74
N THR A 235 -11.76 -8.29 3.46
CA THR A 235 -13.18 -8.36 3.08
C THR A 235 -13.32 -8.11 1.58
N PRO A 236 -13.77 -9.10 0.78
CA PRO A 236 -14.08 -8.91 -0.63
C PRO A 236 -15.41 -8.16 -0.79
N ALA A 237 -15.52 -7.32 -1.82
CA ALA A 237 -16.71 -6.52 -2.10
C ALA A 237 -17.30 -5.86 -0.83
N ALA A 238 -16.42 -5.20 -0.09
CA ALA A 238 -16.71 -4.65 1.22
C ALA A 238 -17.67 -3.45 1.16
N THR A 239 -18.60 -3.38 2.12
CA THR A 239 -19.46 -2.21 2.35
C THR A 239 -19.35 -1.76 3.80
N HIS A 240 -19.44 -0.43 4.02
CA HIS A 240 -19.39 0.15 5.35
C HIS A 240 -20.36 1.32 5.51
N GLU A 241 -21.11 1.33 6.60
CA GLU A 241 -21.98 2.45 6.94
C GLU A 241 -21.21 3.57 7.63
N VAL A 242 -21.30 4.80 7.11
CA VAL A 242 -20.65 5.99 7.64
C VAL A 242 -21.66 7.01 8.16
N GLU A 243 -21.30 7.72 9.22
CA GLU A 243 -22.06 8.86 9.73
C GLU A 243 -21.87 10.08 8.83
N ARG A 244 -22.83 11.01 8.85
CA ARG A 244 -22.78 12.28 8.11
C ARG A 244 -21.84 13.27 8.81
N ARG A 245 -20.53 12.99 8.75
CA ARG A 245 -19.47 13.81 9.33
C ARG A 245 -18.14 13.53 8.62
N ILE A 246 -17.10 14.22 8.99
CA ILE A 246 -15.74 13.95 8.52
C ILE A 246 -15.26 12.60 9.06
N HIS A 247 -14.72 11.77 8.16
CA HIS A 247 -14.00 10.54 8.49
C HIS A 247 -12.57 10.65 8.00
N ARG A 248 -11.64 10.07 8.73
CA ARG A 248 -10.28 9.80 8.28
C ARG A 248 -10.19 8.38 7.75
N LEU A 249 -9.66 8.22 6.54
CA LEU A 249 -9.29 6.93 5.98
C LEU A 249 -7.76 6.83 6.01
N ARG A 250 -7.23 5.83 6.71
CA ARG A 250 -5.80 5.48 6.73
C ARG A 250 -5.57 4.38 5.73
N LEU A 251 -5.17 4.74 4.52
CA LEU A 251 -5.03 3.83 3.40
C LEU A 251 -3.59 3.28 3.36
N LEU A 252 -3.46 1.95 3.39
CA LEU A 252 -2.22 1.22 3.18
C LEU A 252 -2.38 0.36 1.92
N ASN A 253 -1.47 0.46 0.98
CA ASN A 253 -1.38 -0.55 -0.06
C ASN A 253 -0.52 -1.72 0.40
N GLY A 254 -1.17 -2.78 0.84
CA GLY A 254 -0.57 -4.04 1.26
C GLY A 254 -0.56 -5.13 0.17
N SER A 255 -0.80 -4.78 -1.09
CA SER A 255 -0.62 -5.67 -2.24
C SER A 255 0.85 -5.95 -2.48
N THR A 256 1.19 -7.11 -3.06
CA THR A 256 2.58 -7.42 -3.37
C THR A 256 3.12 -6.61 -4.56
N ALA A 257 2.25 -6.28 -5.53
CA ALA A 257 2.67 -5.60 -6.76
C ALA A 257 1.70 -4.51 -7.27
N ARG A 258 0.39 -4.65 -7.01
CA ARG A 258 -0.63 -3.78 -7.63
C ARG A 258 -0.53 -2.34 -7.17
N VAL A 259 -0.53 -1.41 -8.14
CA VAL A 259 -0.68 0.03 -7.91
C VAL A 259 -2.15 0.41 -7.98
N TYR A 260 -2.62 1.29 -7.10
CA TYR A 260 -3.97 1.84 -7.15
C TYR A 260 -3.95 3.32 -7.52
N ARG A 261 -4.86 3.75 -8.41
CA ARG A 261 -5.18 5.15 -8.70
C ARG A 261 -6.49 5.51 -8.01
N LEU A 262 -6.40 5.93 -6.76
CA LEU A 262 -7.54 6.11 -5.86
C LEU A 262 -8.39 7.31 -6.23
N ALA A 263 -9.72 7.15 -6.20
CA ALA A 263 -10.70 8.23 -6.30
C ALA A 263 -11.98 7.86 -5.55
N LEU A 264 -12.71 8.85 -5.08
CA LEU A 264 -14.04 8.67 -4.49
C LEU A 264 -15.10 9.12 -5.48
N ARG A 265 -16.20 8.36 -5.60
CA ARG A 265 -17.34 8.67 -6.47
C ARG A 265 -18.67 8.45 -5.77
N ALA A 266 -19.64 9.35 -6.04
CA ALA A 266 -21.03 9.16 -5.67
C ALA A 266 -21.90 9.39 -6.90
N GLY A 267 -22.76 8.43 -7.24
CA GLY A 267 -23.59 8.49 -8.43
C GLY A 267 -22.79 8.67 -9.74
N GLY A 268 -21.53 8.23 -9.76
CA GLY A 268 -20.61 8.38 -10.89
C GLY A 268 -19.79 9.68 -10.90
N GLU A 269 -20.13 10.67 -10.08
CA GLU A 269 -19.42 11.95 -9.97
C GLU A 269 -18.25 11.85 -8.96
N ALA A 270 -17.12 12.49 -9.29
CA ALA A 270 -15.95 12.51 -8.41
C ALA A 270 -16.18 13.38 -7.18
N ILE A 271 -15.96 12.82 -5.99
CA ILE A 271 -15.98 13.54 -4.72
C ILE A 271 -14.56 13.92 -4.34
N PRO A 272 -14.26 15.19 -4.00
CA PRO A 272 -12.95 15.56 -3.49
C PRO A 272 -12.72 15.00 -2.09
N PHE A 273 -11.46 14.70 -1.78
CA PHE A 273 -11.00 14.38 -0.45
C PHE A 273 -9.80 15.27 -0.11
N ARG A 274 -9.45 15.35 1.17
CA ARG A 274 -8.27 16.10 1.63
C ARG A 274 -7.20 15.15 2.10
N VAL A 275 -6.07 15.14 1.40
CA VAL A 275 -4.86 14.44 1.86
C VAL A 275 -4.31 15.21 3.06
N ILE A 276 -4.11 14.52 4.17
CA ILE A 276 -3.64 15.08 5.44
C ILE A 276 -2.35 14.43 5.93
N GLY A 277 -1.97 13.28 5.39
CA GLY A 277 -0.76 12.55 5.76
C GLY A 277 -0.30 11.62 4.67
N THR A 278 0.99 11.32 4.70
CA THR A 278 1.67 10.36 3.84
C THR A 278 2.43 9.35 4.71
N ASP A 279 3.38 8.61 4.18
CA ASP A 279 4.06 7.47 4.83
C ASP A 279 4.53 7.78 6.27
N ALA A 280 5.12 8.93 6.51
CA ALA A 280 5.72 9.26 7.81
C ALA A 280 5.04 10.44 8.50
N GLY A 281 3.71 10.47 8.47
CA GLY A 281 2.88 11.32 9.31
C GLY A 281 2.20 12.48 8.59
N LEU A 282 1.62 13.39 9.40
CA LEU A 282 0.78 14.47 8.92
C LEU A 282 1.54 15.46 8.03
N LEU A 283 0.86 15.96 7.01
CA LEU A 283 1.29 17.10 6.21
C LEU A 283 1.26 18.41 7.04
N GLU A 284 1.91 19.43 6.55
CA GLU A 284 1.84 20.76 7.17
C GLU A 284 0.42 21.35 7.10
N SER A 285 -0.29 21.11 5.99
CA SER A 285 -1.68 21.56 5.76
C SER A 285 -2.45 20.58 4.89
N PRO A 286 -3.78 20.50 5.03
CA PRO A 286 -4.60 19.65 4.17
C PRO A 286 -4.47 20.03 2.69
N ARG A 287 -4.46 19.05 1.81
CA ARG A 287 -4.39 19.23 0.35
C ARG A 287 -5.61 18.59 -0.32
N GLU A 288 -6.43 19.38 -0.98
CA GLU A 288 -7.57 18.85 -1.74
C GLU A 288 -7.07 18.08 -2.96
N ALA A 289 -7.65 16.91 -3.17
CA ALA A 289 -7.40 16.05 -4.31
C ALA A 289 -8.70 15.37 -4.77
N ARG A 290 -8.73 14.92 -6.02
CA ARG A 290 -9.80 14.08 -6.57
C ARG A 290 -9.32 12.67 -6.88
N GLU A 291 -8.04 12.51 -6.96
CA GLU A 291 -7.35 11.24 -7.16
C GLU A 291 -5.94 11.29 -6.60
N ALA A 292 -5.38 10.11 -6.30
CA ALA A 292 -3.99 9.95 -5.89
C ALA A 292 -3.53 8.53 -6.22
N PHE A 293 -2.27 8.36 -6.62
CA PHE A 293 -1.66 7.05 -6.69
C PHE A 293 -1.26 6.54 -5.31
N LEU A 294 -1.35 5.23 -5.13
CA LEU A 294 -0.90 4.52 -3.93
C LEU A 294 -0.22 3.22 -4.36
N ALA A 295 1.11 3.19 -4.28
CA ALA A 295 1.91 2.03 -4.65
C ALA A 295 2.10 1.06 -3.47
N PRO A 296 2.50 -0.21 -3.71
CA PRO A 296 2.83 -1.15 -2.65
C PRO A 296 3.78 -0.54 -1.60
N GLY A 297 3.44 -0.69 -0.33
CA GLY A 297 4.18 -0.12 0.79
C GLY A 297 3.83 1.33 1.14
N GLU A 298 3.25 2.11 0.24
CA GLU A 298 2.85 3.48 0.53
C GLU A 298 1.61 3.57 1.42
N ARG A 299 1.54 4.64 2.21
CA ARG A 299 0.39 5.01 3.03
C ARG A 299 -0.09 6.40 2.66
N LEU A 300 -1.41 6.58 2.75
CA LEU A 300 -2.05 7.87 2.53
C LEU A 300 -3.17 8.06 3.56
N GLU A 301 -3.14 9.17 4.28
CA GLU A 301 -4.23 9.55 5.18
C GLU A 301 -5.08 10.63 4.52
N VAL A 302 -6.38 10.37 4.41
CA VAL A 302 -7.31 11.31 3.77
C VAL A 302 -8.52 11.59 4.65
N LEU A 303 -9.01 12.83 4.62
CA LEU A 303 -10.31 13.21 5.19
C LEU A 303 -11.37 13.22 4.09
N VAL A 304 -12.47 12.54 4.38
CA VAL A 304 -13.69 12.54 3.54
C VAL A 304 -14.83 13.17 4.34
N ASP A 305 -15.47 14.18 3.78
CA ASP A 305 -16.61 14.86 4.41
C ASP A 305 -17.93 14.27 3.92
N PHE A 306 -18.46 13.30 4.67
CA PHE A 306 -19.77 12.71 4.39
C PHE A 306 -20.94 13.59 4.88
N ALA A 307 -20.70 14.72 5.57
CA ALA A 307 -21.75 15.62 6.02
C ALA A 307 -22.48 16.30 4.85
N VAL A 308 -21.78 16.49 3.73
CA VAL A 308 -22.32 17.13 2.52
C VAL A 308 -23.27 16.24 1.72
N LEU A 309 -23.32 14.95 2.06
CA LEU A 309 -24.13 13.95 1.37
C LEU A 309 -25.46 13.70 2.09
N ALA A 310 -26.43 13.15 1.39
CA ALA A 310 -27.72 12.76 1.97
C ALA A 310 -27.65 11.35 2.59
N GLY A 311 -28.49 11.11 3.59
CA GLY A 311 -28.66 9.75 4.12
C GLY A 311 -29.17 8.79 3.03
N GLY A 312 -28.52 7.66 2.88
CA GLY A 312 -28.78 6.67 1.84
C GLY A 312 -27.88 6.79 0.60
N ASP A 313 -27.13 7.90 0.46
CA ASP A 313 -26.15 8.02 -0.62
C ASP A 313 -25.08 6.94 -0.50
N ARG A 314 -24.58 6.49 -1.66
CA ARG A 314 -23.51 5.52 -1.78
C ARG A 314 -22.27 6.21 -2.35
N VAL A 315 -21.14 6.00 -1.70
CA VAL A 315 -19.85 6.52 -2.12
C VAL A 315 -18.93 5.33 -2.34
N GLU A 316 -18.36 5.25 -3.51
CA GLU A 316 -17.45 4.18 -3.89
C GLU A 316 -16.01 4.67 -3.88
N LEU A 317 -15.10 3.91 -3.23
CA LEU A 317 -13.67 4.06 -3.40
C LEU A 317 -13.27 3.26 -4.64
N HIS A 318 -12.71 3.93 -5.62
CA HIS A 318 -12.26 3.36 -6.89
C HIS A 318 -10.75 3.31 -6.98
N SER A 319 -10.23 2.37 -7.78
CA SER A 319 -9.00 2.53 -8.53
C SER A 319 -9.37 2.87 -9.96
N LEU A 320 -8.95 4.04 -10.45
CA LEU A 320 -9.22 4.50 -11.82
C LEU A 320 -8.30 3.79 -12.81
N GLU A 321 -8.73 3.74 -14.08
CA GLU A 321 -7.92 3.18 -15.16
C GLU A 321 -6.62 3.98 -15.38
N PHE A 322 -5.51 3.27 -15.64
CA PHE A 322 -4.25 3.83 -16.10
C PHE A 322 -3.44 2.78 -16.87
N ASP A 323 -2.47 3.21 -17.67
CA ASP A 323 -1.55 2.30 -18.34
C ASP A 323 -0.21 2.29 -17.57
N PRO A 324 0.12 1.22 -16.83
CA PRO A 324 1.35 1.14 -16.05
C PRO A 324 2.62 1.19 -16.91
N MET A 325 2.51 0.87 -18.22
CA MET A 325 3.62 0.88 -19.17
C MET A 325 3.67 2.17 -20.00
N ALA A 326 2.81 3.16 -19.70
CA ALA A 326 2.82 4.44 -20.41
C ALA A 326 4.17 5.17 -20.25
N GLY A 327 4.68 5.72 -21.33
CA GLY A 327 6.02 6.35 -21.37
C GLY A 327 7.15 5.39 -21.74
N GLY A 328 6.97 4.10 -21.59
CA GLY A 328 7.90 3.06 -22.06
C GLY A 328 7.72 2.81 -23.55
N GLY A 329 8.78 2.94 -24.37
CA GLY A 329 8.74 2.75 -25.83
C GLY A 329 8.06 1.45 -26.26
N MET A 330 8.41 0.83 -27.38
CA MET A 330 7.74 -0.26 -28.13
C MET A 330 6.93 -1.37 -27.38
N MET A 331 6.95 -1.43 -26.04
CA MET A 331 6.04 -2.26 -25.21
C MET A 331 4.83 -1.49 -24.65
N GLY A 332 4.80 -0.15 -24.78
CA GLY A 332 3.74 0.73 -24.32
C GLY A 332 2.55 0.79 -25.26
N GLY A 333 1.94 -0.30 -25.53
CA GLY A 333 0.63 -0.35 -26.20
C GLY A 333 -0.24 -1.35 -25.44
N GLY A 334 -1.28 -0.89 -24.78
CA GLY A 334 -2.22 -1.65 -23.93
C GLY A 334 -2.84 -2.93 -24.51
N GLY A 335 -2.17 -3.57 -25.46
CA GLY A 335 -2.58 -4.79 -26.13
C GLY A 335 -1.84 -6.05 -25.68
N MET A 336 -0.62 -5.96 -25.19
CA MET A 336 0.17 -7.17 -24.92
C MET A 336 -0.11 -7.78 -23.54
N GLY A 337 -0.38 -6.94 -22.52
CA GLY A 337 -0.81 -7.41 -21.20
C GLY A 337 -2.18 -8.11 -21.23
N ARG A 338 -3.12 -7.61 -22.05
CA ARG A 338 -4.46 -8.20 -22.23
C ARG A 338 -4.47 -9.54 -23.00
N MET A 339 -3.41 -9.91 -23.69
CA MET A 339 -3.34 -11.17 -24.44
C MET A 339 -2.89 -12.38 -23.62
N MET A 340 -2.40 -12.20 -22.38
CA MET A 340 -1.71 -13.28 -21.65
C MET A 340 -2.44 -13.87 -20.44
N GLY A 341 -3.73 -13.70 -20.26
CA GLY A 341 -4.47 -14.40 -19.20
C GLY A 341 -5.74 -13.69 -18.76
N GLY A 342 -6.83 -14.43 -18.57
CA GLY A 342 -8.12 -13.92 -18.14
C GLY A 342 -8.19 -13.59 -16.65
N GLY A 343 -7.40 -12.62 -16.17
CA GLY A 343 -7.42 -12.08 -14.82
C GLY A 343 -7.39 -10.55 -14.83
N MET A 344 -7.53 -9.89 -13.67
CA MET A 344 -7.36 -8.44 -13.53
C MET A 344 -5.90 -8.06 -13.81
N HIS A 345 -5.71 -7.00 -14.59
CA HIS A 345 -4.38 -6.44 -14.88
C HIS A 345 -4.09 -5.23 -13.98
N ASP A 346 -2.83 -4.87 -13.86
CA ASP A 346 -2.47 -3.61 -13.23
C ASP A 346 -2.99 -2.45 -14.07
N GLY A 347 -3.59 -1.44 -13.41
CA GLY A 347 -4.24 -0.32 -14.07
C GLY A 347 -5.67 -0.59 -14.58
N ASP A 348 -6.23 -1.79 -14.43
CA ASP A 348 -7.66 -1.99 -14.68
C ASP A 348 -8.52 -1.19 -13.69
N PRO A 349 -9.66 -0.62 -14.12
CA PRO A 349 -10.56 0.10 -13.23
C PRO A 349 -11.26 -0.87 -12.27
N LEU A 350 -11.26 -0.53 -10.97
CA LEU A 350 -11.81 -1.36 -9.90
C LEU A 350 -12.68 -0.52 -8.96
N VAL A 351 -13.72 -1.14 -8.39
CA VAL A 351 -14.37 -0.63 -7.18
C VAL A 351 -13.83 -1.41 -6.01
N LEU A 352 -13.28 -0.71 -5.01
CA LEU A 352 -12.54 -1.30 -3.90
C LEU A 352 -13.43 -1.47 -2.66
N LEU A 353 -14.25 -0.45 -2.36
CA LEU A 353 -15.08 -0.37 -1.15
C LEU A 353 -16.28 0.53 -1.42
N GLU A 354 -17.45 0.18 -0.87
CA GLU A 354 -18.64 1.01 -0.87
C GLU A 354 -18.92 1.54 0.53
N PHE A 355 -19.09 2.86 0.66
CA PHE A 355 -19.62 3.49 1.85
C PHE A 355 -21.11 3.80 1.66
N VAL A 356 -21.92 3.52 2.68
CA VAL A 356 -23.33 3.86 2.72
C VAL A 356 -23.54 4.94 3.78
N VAL A 357 -24.00 6.13 3.37
CA VAL A 357 -24.21 7.25 4.29
C VAL A 357 -25.44 6.99 5.14
N ARG A 358 -25.29 6.95 6.47
CA ARG A 358 -26.40 6.75 7.39
C ARG A 358 -27.38 7.93 7.34
N ALA A 359 -28.66 7.64 7.51
CA ALA A 359 -29.66 8.68 7.78
C ALA A 359 -29.40 9.28 9.17
N GLY A 360 -29.46 10.62 9.29
CA GLY A 360 -29.20 11.32 10.54
C GLY A 360 -28.83 12.78 10.31
N GLU A 361 -28.60 13.49 11.41
CA GLU A 361 -28.12 14.88 11.36
C GLU A 361 -26.67 14.93 10.88
N ALA A 362 -26.35 15.95 10.08
CA ALA A 362 -24.98 16.19 9.65
C ALA A 362 -24.21 16.91 10.76
N THR A 363 -23.02 16.41 11.07
CA THR A 363 -22.10 17.06 11.99
C THR A 363 -20.97 17.69 11.16
N SER A 364 -20.92 19.01 11.13
CA SER A 364 -19.82 19.74 10.49
C SER A 364 -18.71 20.01 11.48
N ALA A 365 -17.47 19.91 11.02
CA ALA A 365 -16.29 20.31 11.76
C ALA A 365 -15.36 21.09 10.81
N GLU A 366 -14.66 22.07 11.34
CA GLU A 366 -13.66 22.80 10.55
C GLU A 366 -12.33 22.04 10.62
N VAL A 367 -11.80 21.70 9.45
CA VAL A 367 -10.48 21.06 9.35
C VAL A 367 -9.41 22.12 9.62
N PRO A 368 -8.49 21.89 10.60
CA PRO A 368 -7.43 22.85 10.89
C PRO A 368 -6.61 23.16 9.65
N GLY A 369 -6.33 24.43 9.41
CA GLY A 369 -5.53 24.88 8.26
C GLY A 369 -4.05 24.48 8.38
N ARG A 370 -3.58 24.24 9.61
CA ARG A 370 -2.26 23.70 9.91
C ARG A 370 -2.40 22.41 10.71
N LEU A 371 -1.75 21.35 10.27
CA LEU A 371 -1.82 20.02 10.87
C LEU A 371 -0.56 19.66 11.64
N SER A 372 0.61 20.07 11.12
CA SER A 372 1.90 19.77 11.73
C SER A 372 2.95 20.80 11.30
N ARG A 373 4.19 20.57 11.70
CA ARG A 373 5.34 21.32 11.20
C ARG A 373 6.26 20.37 10.44
N ILE A 374 6.56 20.72 9.18
CA ILE A 374 7.53 20.02 8.36
C ILE A 374 8.69 20.96 8.08
N GLU A 375 9.86 20.64 8.62
CA GLU A 375 11.09 21.35 8.29
C GLU A 375 11.66 20.77 6.99
N PRO A 376 11.91 21.59 5.98
CA PRO A 376 12.62 21.15 4.79
C PRO A 376 14.02 20.67 5.14
N ILE A 377 14.44 19.53 4.56
CA ILE A 377 15.81 19.07 4.69
C ILE A 377 16.75 20.08 4.01
N ASP A 378 17.78 20.55 4.72
CA ASP A 378 18.81 21.43 4.14
C ASP A 378 19.71 20.64 3.19
N VAL A 379 19.58 20.93 1.91
CA VAL A 379 20.35 20.30 0.83
C VAL A 379 21.52 21.15 0.32
N THR A 380 21.85 22.27 1.00
CA THR A 380 22.87 23.24 0.53
C THR A 380 24.24 22.60 0.32
N ASN A 381 24.62 21.65 1.17
CA ASN A 381 25.89 20.93 1.11
C ASN A 381 25.69 19.41 0.96
N ALA A 382 24.50 18.98 0.54
CA ALA A 382 24.20 17.56 0.38
C ALA A 382 25.05 16.92 -0.73
N ALA A 383 25.52 15.71 -0.48
CA ALA A 383 26.14 14.91 -1.52
C ALA A 383 25.08 14.44 -2.53
N GLU A 384 25.40 14.47 -3.80
CA GLU A 384 24.51 13.99 -4.87
C GLU A 384 24.83 12.52 -5.18
N ARG A 385 23.79 11.71 -5.32
CA ARG A 385 23.90 10.29 -5.70
C ARG A 385 22.96 9.95 -6.83
N ASP A 386 23.49 9.40 -7.92
CA ASP A 386 22.70 8.89 -9.02
C ASP A 386 22.38 7.40 -8.79
N ILE A 387 21.10 7.06 -8.90
CA ILE A 387 20.59 5.69 -8.81
C ILE A 387 19.80 5.38 -10.08
N ARG A 388 20.13 4.26 -10.72
CA ARG A 388 19.45 3.79 -11.92
C ARG A 388 18.72 2.49 -11.63
N LEU A 389 17.44 2.47 -12.03
CA LEU A 389 16.63 1.26 -12.08
C LEU A 389 16.65 0.78 -13.53
N ASP A 390 17.19 -0.40 -13.76
CA ASP A 390 17.33 -0.97 -15.10
C ASP A 390 16.99 -2.46 -15.13
N MET A 391 16.89 -3.01 -16.33
CA MET A 391 16.52 -4.39 -16.57
C MET A 391 17.61 -5.11 -17.37
N ALA A 392 18.01 -6.28 -16.89
CA ALA A 392 18.66 -7.30 -17.69
C ALA A 392 17.66 -8.41 -18.06
N PRO A 393 17.99 -9.34 -18.92
CA PRO A 393 17.07 -10.43 -19.25
C PRO A 393 16.54 -11.13 -17.99
N MET A 394 15.21 -11.02 -17.78
CA MET A 394 14.47 -11.62 -16.66
C MET A 394 14.90 -11.19 -15.25
N GLN A 395 15.50 -9.99 -15.08
CA GLN A 395 15.92 -9.51 -13.79
C GLN A 395 15.98 -7.99 -13.72
N TRP A 396 15.38 -7.41 -12.70
CA TRP A 396 15.49 -6.00 -12.37
C TRP A 396 16.76 -5.72 -11.58
N ARG A 397 17.31 -4.52 -11.70
CA ARG A 397 18.59 -4.13 -11.11
C ARG A 397 18.59 -2.73 -10.58
N ILE A 398 19.41 -2.50 -9.55
CA ILE A 398 19.76 -1.17 -9.05
C ILE A 398 21.22 -0.93 -9.40
N ASN A 399 21.52 0.12 -10.18
CA ASN A 399 22.86 0.44 -10.68
C ASN A 399 23.55 -0.72 -11.42
N GLY A 400 22.77 -1.54 -12.15
CA GLY A 400 23.29 -2.70 -12.88
C GLY A 400 23.60 -3.92 -12.00
N GLU A 401 23.30 -3.85 -10.70
CA GLU A 401 23.57 -4.92 -9.73
C GLU A 401 22.27 -5.54 -9.22
N VAL A 402 22.37 -6.77 -8.77
CA VAL A 402 21.37 -7.51 -8.00
C VAL A 402 21.86 -7.65 -6.56
N TYR A 403 20.95 -7.99 -5.66
CA TYR A 403 21.28 -8.14 -4.26
C TYR A 403 22.36 -9.21 -4.04
N ASP A 404 23.37 -8.83 -3.29
CA ASP A 404 24.41 -9.70 -2.78
C ASP A 404 24.58 -9.36 -1.30
N PRO A 405 24.29 -10.29 -0.38
CA PRO A 405 24.34 -10.02 1.06
C PRO A 405 25.72 -9.60 1.56
N ASP A 406 26.77 -10.00 0.89
CA ASP A 406 28.16 -9.72 1.27
C ASP A 406 28.68 -8.39 0.70
N ARG A 407 27.88 -7.70 -0.13
CA ARG A 407 28.24 -6.41 -0.75
C ARG A 407 27.45 -5.26 -0.19
N VAL A 408 28.10 -4.12 -0.06
CA VAL A 408 27.50 -2.85 0.36
C VAL A 408 27.78 -1.79 -0.72
N PRO A 409 26.94 -1.70 -1.77
CA PRO A 409 27.15 -0.76 -2.88
C PRO A 409 26.94 0.71 -2.50
N ILE A 410 26.14 0.97 -1.45
CA ILE A 410 25.87 2.32 -0.97
C ILE A 410 26.44 2.47 0.44
N GLU A 411 27.38 3.39 0.58
CA GLU A 411 27.90 3.83 1.87
C GLU A 411 27.67 5.33 2.00
N VAL A 412 27.18 5.74 3.17
CA VAL A 412 26.94 7.13 3.55
C VAL A 412 27.53 7.38 4.94
N ASP A 413 27.91 8.62 5.24
CA ASP A 413 28.38 8.96 6.59
C ASP A 413 27.18 9.37 7.46
N ALA A 414 27.15 8.93 8.72
CA ALA A 414 26.15 9.37 9.66
C ALA A 414 26.19 10.89 9.86
N ASN A 415 25.04 11.48 10.17
CA ASN A 415 24.86 12.92 10.35
C ASN A 415 25.20 13.75 9.09
N THR A 416 24.98 13.18 7.91
CA THR A 416 25.07 13.86 6.63
C THR A 416 23.75 13.80 5.87
N THR A 417 23.58 14.74 4.95
CA THR A 417 22.44 14.76 4.03
C THR A 417 22.90 14.35 2.64
N GLU A 418 22.15 13.49 1.98
CA GLU A 418 22.34 13.18 0.56
C GLU A 418 21.08 13.52 -0.25
N VAL A 419 21.27 13.90 -1.52
CA VAL A 419 20.21 13.98 -2.52
C VAL A 419 20.39 12.84 -3.50
N TRP A 420 19.40 11.96 -3.55
CA TRP A 420 19.40 10.84 -4.49
C TRP A 420 18.56 11.17 -5.70
N SER A 421 19.16 11.09 -6.89
CA SER A 421 18.49 11.19 -8.19
C SER A 421 18.21 9.78 -8.70
N ILE A 422 16.98 9.30 -8.48
CA ILE A 422 16.57 7.94 -8.85
C ILE A 422 15.91 8.00 -10.22
N ARG A 423 16.50 7.34 -11.22
CA ARG A 423 15.99 7.27 -12.58
C ARG A 423 15.49 5.86 -12.91
N ASN A 424 14.23 5.76 -13.31
CA ASN A 424 13.67 4.55 -13.90
C ASN A 424 13.91 4.54 -15.42
N ALA A 425 14.33 3.41 -15.98
CA ALA A 425 14.60 3.28 -17.41
C ALA A 425 13.33 3.49 -18.26
N ASP A 426 13.50 3.94 -19.51
CA ASP A 426 12.38 4.23 -20.42
C ASP A 426 11.57 2.97 -20.80
N HIS A 427 12.22 1.81 -20.84
CA HIS A 427 11.58 0.51 -21.14
C HIS A 427 11.46 -0.33 -19.87
N SER A 428 10.76 0.19 -18.90
CA SER A 428 10.59 -0.37 -17.57
C SER A 428 9.11 -0.46 -17.21
N MET A 429 8.84 -0.75 -15.95
CA MET A 429 7.54 -0.70 -15.32
C MET A 429 7.59 0.19 -14.07
N PRO A 430 6.47 0.49 -13.41
CA PRO A 430 6.49 1.22 -12.15
C PRO A 430 7.26 0.47 -11.07
N HIS A 431 8.11 1.19 -10.33
CA HIS A 431 8.86 0.67 -9.19
C HIS A 431 8.61 1.54 -7.95
N PRO A 432 7.90 1.04 -6.92
CA PRO A 432 7.88 1.67 -5.61
C PRO A 432 9.22 1.42 -4.91
N MET A 433 10.02 2.48 -4.73
CA MET A 433 11.35 2.37 -4.12
C MET A 433 11.28 2.76 -2.66
N HIS A 434 11.72 1.87 -1.80
CA HIS A 434 11.70 2.01 -0.35
C HIS A 434 13.11 1.98 0.25
N ILE A 435 13.33 2.84 1.26
CA ILE A 435 14.55 2.84 2.08
C ILE A 435 14.20 2.52 3.53
N HIS A 436 14.95 1.60 4.11
CA HIS A 436 14.83 1.23 5.52
C HIS A 436 15.47 2.25 6.45
N GLY A 437 14.91 2.40 7.64
CA GLY A 437 15.46 3.17 8.74
C GLY A 437 15.38 4.69 8.61
N PHE A 438 15.12 5.24 7.42
CA PHE A 438 15.09 6.69 7.19
C PHE A 438 13.86 7.11 6.39
N SER A 439 13.35 8.29 6.74
CA SER A 439 12.38 8.99 5.90
C SER A 439 13.08 10.03 5.03
N PHE A 440 12.46 10.40 3.92
CA PHE A 440 12.96 11.38 2.97
C PHE A 440 11.89 12.40 2.59
N GLN A 441 12.31 13.48 1.94
CA GLN A 441 11.42 14.43 1.27
C GLN A 441 11.64 14.36 -0.24
N VAL A 442 10.55 14.31 -1.01
CA VAL A 442 10.62 14.38 -2.48
C VAL A 442 10.85 15.83 -2.89
N LEU A 443 11.96 16.08 -3.60
CA LEU A 443 12.34 17.42 -4.06
C LEU A 443 11.77 17.76 -5.42
N SER A 444 11.75 16.79 -6.34
CA SER A 444 11.21 17.00 -7.68
C SER A 444 10.93 15.68 -8.42
N ARG A 445 10.01 15.77 -9.38
CA ARG A 445 9.74 14.75 -10.39
C ARG A 445 9.90 15.30 -11.78
N SER A 446 10.45 14.53 -12.71
CA SER A 446 10.57 14.89 -14.12
C SER A 446 10.49 13.67 -15.02
N GLY A 447 9.94 13.84 -16.21
CA GLY A 447 9.62 12.71 -17.09
C GLY A 447 8.32 12.02 -16.67
N GLY A 448 8.22 10.71 -16.90
CA GLY A 448 7.04 9.91 -16.57
C GLY A 448 5.83 10.17 -17.47
N PRO A 449 4.72 9.43 -17.27
CA PRO A 449 3.51 9.54 -18.10
C PRO A 449 2.70 10.82 -17.83
N ASP A 450 1.91 11.23 -18.83
CA ASP A 450 1.09 12.47 -18.78
C ASP A 450 0.12 12.46 -17.61
N PHE A 451 -0.56 11.35 -17.36
CA PHE A 451 -1.54 11.23 -16.29
C PHE A 451 -0.95 11.39 -14.88
N VAL A 452 0.37 11.26 -14.70
CA VAL A 452 1.08 11.58 -13.44
C VAL A 452 1.43 13.07 -13.43
N ARG A 453 1.98 13.60 -14.53
CA ARG A 453 2.33 15.01 -14.64
C ARG A 453 1.13 15.95 -14.50
N GLU A 454 -0.04 15.52 -14.95
CA GLU A 454 -1.30 16.25 -14.80
C GLU A 454 -1.79 16.37 -13.35
N GLN A 455 -1.31 15.47 -12.45
CA GLN A 455 -1.58 15.52 -11.01
C GLN A 455 -0.58 16.39 -10.23
N ALA A 456 0.39 17.02 -10.91
CA ALA A 456 1.37 17.86 -10.24
C ALA A 456 0.70 19.05 -9.53
N VAL A 457 1.04 19.23 -8.25
CA VAL A 457 0.50 20.31 -7.40
C VAL A 457 1.44 21.49 -7.26
N ASN A 458 2.63 21.42 -7.87
CA ASN A 458 3.63 22.47 -7.87
C ASN A 458 4.55 22.40 -9.11
N GLU A 459 5.42 23.40 -9.26
CA GLU A 459 6.38 23.52 -10.38
C GLU A 459 7.49 22.45 -10.35
N GLN A 460 7.71 21.80 -9.22
CA GLN A 460 8.65 20.70 -9.05
C GLN A 460 8.09 19.36 -9.55
N GLY A 461 6.84 19.34 -9.99
CA GLY A 461 6.16 18.14 -10.50
C GLY A 461 5.65 17.19 -9.41
N LEU A 462 5.65 17.60 -8.15
CA LEU A 462 5.16 16.76 -7.05
C LEU A 462 3.65 16.53 -7.13
N THR A 463 3.22 15.31 -6.83
CA THR A 463 1.81 14.97 -6.62
C THR A 463 1.44 15.14 -5.13
N VAL A 464 0.17 15.02 -4.79
CA VAL A 464 -0.27 15.08 -3.38
C VAL A 464 0.33 13.96 -2.52
N ALA A 465 0.66 12.82 -3.13
CA ALA A 465 1.26 11.67 -2.46
C ALA A 465 2.77 11.87 -2.17
N ASP A 466 3.41 12.86 -2.76
CA ASP A 466 4.83 13.17 -2.57
C ASP A 466 5.09 14.19 -1.46
N LEU A 467 4.04 14.86 -1.00
CA LEU A 467 4.18 15.90 0.00
C LEU A 467 4.50 15.31 1.37
N GLY A 468 5.27 16.05 2.16
CA GLY A 468 5.62 15.63 3.52
C GLY A 468 6.79 14.65 3.59
N TRP A 469 6.75 13.81 4.60
CA TRP A 469 7.78 12.80 4.85
C TRP A 469 7.35 11.47 4.29
N LYS A 470 8.26 10.83 3.54
CA LYS A 470 8.04 9.56 2.87
C LYS A 470 9.15 8.55 3.20
N ASP A 471 8.87 7.29 3.02
CA ASP A 471 9.86 6.21 3.03
C ASP A 471 9.80 5.36 1.76
N THR A 472 8.73 5.50 0.99
CA THR A 472 8.51 4.79 -0.27
C THR A 472 8.08 5.79 -1.35
N VAL A 473 8.61 5.68 -2.57
CA VAL A 473 8.24 6.55 -3.69
C VAL A 473 8.10 5.77 -4.98
N LEU A 474 6.95 5.93 -5.65
CA LEU A 474 6.67 5.30 -6.93
C LEU A 474 7.41 6.02 -8.06
N LEU A 475 8.19 5.28 -8.85
CA LEU A 475 8.81 5.77 -10.08
C LEU A 475 8.19 5.12 -11.31
N TRP A 476 7.77 5.93 -12.25
CA TRP A 476 7.19 5.48 -13.52
C TRP A 476 8.28 5.26 -14.59
N PRO A 477 8.01 4.51 -15.66
CA PRO A 477 8.94 4.39 -16.79
C PRO A 477 9.38 5.76 -17.32
N GLY A 478 10.69 5.94 -17.53
CA GLY A 478 11.30 7.19 -18.02
C GLY A 478 11.32 8.35 -17.03
N GLU A 479 10.89 8.13 -15.79
CA GLU A 479 10.84 9.17 -14.76
C GLU A 479 12.16 9.27 -13.98
N THR A 480 12.46 10.49 -13.54
CA THR A 480 13.49 10.76 -12.53
C THR A 480 12.83 11.46 -11.34
N VAL A 481 13.03 10.90 -10.16
CA VAL A 481 12.61 11.48 -8.88
C VAL A 481 13.85 11.82 -8.07
N ARG A 482 13.87 13.04 -7.52
CA ARG A 482 14.93 13.47 -6.60
C ARG A 482 14.37 13.48 -5.18
N ILE A 483 15.08 12.85 -4.26
CA ILE A 483 14.73 12.80 -2.84
C ILE A 483 15.90 13.32 -2.00
N ALA A 484 15.59 13.98 -0.88
CA ALA A 484 16.57 14.36 0.13
C ALA A 484 16.42 13.42 1.33
N ILE A 485 17.53 12.88 1.80
CA ILE A 485 17.59 12.00 2.96
C ILE A 485 18.57 12.59 3.97
N ASP A 486 18.14 12.73 5.22
CA ASP A 486 19.00 13.05 6.35
C ASP A 486 19.37 11.76 7.09
N PHE A 487 20.65 11.39 7.05
CA PHE A 487 21.18 10.18 7.67
C PHE A 487 21.62 10.40 9.14
N THR A 488 21.00 11.36 9.81
CA THR A 488 21.25 11.64 11.24
C THR A 488 20.65 10.54 12.10
N HIS A 489 21.44 9.97 13.00
CA HIS A 489 21.01 9.04 14.03
C HIS A 489 21.97 9.04 15.24
N ASP A 490 21.46 8.57 16.39
CA ASP A 490 22.22 8.46 17.64
C ASP A 490 22.65 7.01 17.96
N TYR A 491 22.56 6.10 16.98
CA TYR A 491 22.88 4.69 17.19
C TYR A 491 24.39 4.46 17.16
N ALA A 492 24.86 3.54 18.03
CA ALA A 492 26.29 3.20 18.12
C ALA A 492 26.75 2.34 16.95
N GLY A 493 27.89 2.73 16.35
CA GLY A 493 28.56 2.01 15.27
C GLY A 493 27.81 2.09 13.93
N ASP A 494 28.39 1.43 12.93
CA ASP A 494 27.80 1.38 11.58
C ASP A 494 26.42 0.74 11.63
N GLN A 495 25.48 1.32 10.87
CA GLN A 495 24.14 0.79 10.69
C GLN A 495 24.03 0.18 9.29
N LEU A 496 23.38 -0.96 9.17
CA LEU A 496 23.14 -1.63 7.89
C LEU A 496 21.64 -1.71 7.63
N TYR A 497 21.23 -1.19 6.48
CA TYR A 497 19.86 -1.15 6.00
C TYR A 497 19.79 -1.67 4.57
N VAL A 498 18.61 -1.70 3.98
CA VAL A 498 18.41 -2.00 2.56
C VAL A 498 17.65 -0.85 1.87
N PHE A 499 17.92 -0.71 0.57
CA PHE A 499 17.13 0.08 -0.37
C PHE A 499 16.68 -0.86 -1.48
N HIS A 500 15.37 -0.95 -1.70
CA HIS A 500 14.81 -1.96 -2.59
C HIS A 500 13.51 -1.50 -3.28
N CYS A 501 13.09 -2.24 -4.29
CA CYS A 501 11.77 -2.11 -4.88
C CYS A 501 10.73 -2.81 -4.00
N HIS A 502 9.66 -2.11 -3.63
CA HIS A 502 8.57 -2.68 -2.82
C HIS A 502 7.47 -3.37 -3.66
N ASN A 503 7.68 -3.61 -4.95
CA ASN A 503 7.05 -4.74 -5.62
C ASN A 503 7.76 -5.98 -5.06
N LEU A 504 7.05 -6.74 -4.21
CA LEU A 504 7.68 -7.79 -3.40
C LEU A 504 8.21 -8.96 -4.25
N GLU A 505 7.67 -9.17 -5.45
CA GLU A 505 8.23 -10.11 -6.40
C GLU A 505 9.58 -9.64 -6.95
N HIS A 506 9.75 -8.30 -7.14
CA HIS A 506 11.04 -7.73 -7.54
C HIS A 506 12.06 -7.81 -6.40
N GLU A 507 11.63 -7.55 -5.16
CA GLU A 507 12.43 -7.71 -3.95
C GLU A 507 12.93 -9.16 -3.81
N ASP A 508 12.01 -10.14 -3.89
CA ASP A 508 12.33 -11.57 -3.84
C ASP A 508 13.19 -12.05 -5.03
N ASN A 509 13.25 -11.26 -6.13
CA ASN A 509 14.14 -11.45 -7.27
C ASN A 509 15.36 -10.51 -7.24
N ASP A 510 15.78 -10.09 -6.04
CA ASP A 510 17.03 -9.37 -5.80
C ASP A 510 17.10 -7.92 -6.31
N MET A 511 15.95 -7.23 -6.53
CA MET A 511 15.95 -5.79 -6.79
C MET A 511 16.13 -5.00 -5.49
N MET A 512 17.29 -5.16 -4.88
CA MET A 512 17.65 -4.64 -3.57
C MET A 512 19.16 -4.37 -3.49
N VAL A 513 19.59 -3.47 -2.63
CA VAL A 513 21.00 -3.22 -2.29
C VAL A 513 21.14 -2.88 -0.82
N ASN A 514 22.29 -3.28 -0.23
CA ASN A 514 22.65 -2.86 1.12
C ASN A 514 23.05 -1.38 1.15
N VAL A 515 22.64 -0.70 2.21
CA VAL A 515 23.01 0.68 2.53
C VAL A 515 23.66 0.68 3.90
N ARG A 516 24.94 1.07 3.97
CA ARG A 516 25.65 1.25 5.24
C ARG A 516 25.73 2.71 5.61
N VAL A 517 25.25 3.05 6.80
CA VAL A 517 25.48 4.36 7.42
C VAL A 517 26.64 4.20 8.39
N ARG A 518 27.78 4.84 8.08
CA ARG A 518 29.03 4.74 8.85
C ARG A 518 29.01 5.74 10.01
N ALA A 519 29.37 5.26 11.21
CA ALA A 519 29.42 6.08 12.43
C ALA A 519 30.51 7.18 12.39
#